data_587ee5da19c6ad878a908a4d8b32ef65
#
_entry.id   587ee5da19c6ad878a908a4d8b32ef65
#
_cell.length_a   1.000
_cell.length_b   1.000
_cell.length_c   1.000
_cell.angle_alpha   90.00
_cell.angle_beta   90.00
_cell.angle_gamma   90.00
#
_symmetry.space_group_name_H-M   'P 1'
#
loop_
_entity.id
_entity.type
_entity.pdbx_description
1 polymer ?
#
loop_
_entity_poly.entity_id
_entity_poly.type
_entity_poly.pdbx_seq_one_letter_code
_entity_poly.pdbx_strand_id
1 'polypeptide(L)'
;LAHASISFQQTDYQQVTAVPLQAKSSLVIATRESPLALWQAEHVKALLEQRGHTVALLGMTTKGDQILDRSLSKVGGKGLFVKELELALEDGRADLAVHSLKDVPMELPEGFALACVMEREDPRDALVSNHYASLAELPTGAVVGTSSLRRVVLLQDAFARLGRTDIRIEPLRGNVNTRLRKLDDGAYHAIVLAAAGLKRLGFASRIRAAFEPAEMLPAAGQGALGIEIRADRPDVLEALQPLAHMPTWQAVAAERAVSLEMGGSCSMPLAAHAVWRGGALQLEAAWGVVVEPPGTQPSRPLVRVAGAGAAGNLAQARALGRDVALQLCAAGAVRSQA
;
A
#
# COMPACT_ATOMS: atom_id res chain seq x y z
N LEU A 1 2.77 -39.92 -15.85
CA LEU A 1 2.21 -38.71 -16.45
C LEU A 1 2.80 -37.53 -15.64
N ALA A 2 3.81 -36.86 -16.23
CA ALA A 2 4.55 -35.77 -15.63
C ALA A 2 3.70 -34.49 -15.72
N HIS A 3 3.34 -33.90 -14.59
CA HIS A 3 2.83 -32.53 -14.53
C HIS A 3 4.00 -31.56 -14.76
N ALA A 4 4.03 -30.94 -15.94
CA ALA A 4 4.91 -29.82 -16.21
C ALA A 4 4.35 -28.59 -15.47
N SER A 5 4.94 -28.27 -14.35
CA SER A 5 4.74 -26.99 -13.69
C SER A 5 5.36 -25.90 -14.56
N ILE A 6 4.53 -25.13 -15.25
CA ILE A 6 4.96 -23.92 -15.95
C ILE A 6 5.25 -22.88 -14.88
N SER A 7 6.51 -22.82 -14.46
CA SER A 7 6.99 -21.69 -13.64
C SER A 7 7.03 -20.46 -14.55
N PHE A 8 6.15 -19.51 -14.34
CA PHE A 8 6.18 -18.20 -14.97
C PHE A 8 7.46 -17.48 -14.49
N GLN A 9 8.58 -17.74 -15.17
CA GLN A 9 9.80 -16.98 -14.96
C GLN A 9 9.63 -15.63 -15.67
N GLN A 10 9.63 -14.56 -14.91
CA GLN A 10 9.54 -13.13 -15.29
C GLN A 10 10.70 -12.66 -16.21
N THR A 11 11.18 -13.46 -17.12
CA THR A 11 12.39 -13.18 -17.92
C THR A 11 12.09 -12.47 -19.26
N ASP A 12 10.81 -12.29 -19.66
CA ASP A 12 10.49 -11.90 -21.05
C ASP A 12 10.10 -10.42 -21.27
N TYR A 13 10.35 -9.54 -20.32
CA TYR A 13 10.01 -8.12 -20.51
C TYR A 13 10.99 -7.31 -21.39
N GLN A 14 12.05 -7.91 -21.94
CA GLN A 14 13.12 -7.14 -22.63
C GLN A 14 13.11 -7.16 -24.17
N GLN A 15 12.17 -7.82 -24.82
CA GLN A 15 12.08 -7.80 -26.29
C GLN A 15 10.64 -7.67 -26.77
N VAL A 16 10.11 -6.47 -26.87
CA VAL A 16 8.93 -6.19 -27.69
C VAL A 16 9.26 -5.10 -28.70
N THR A 17 9.58 -5.54 -29.93
CA THR A 17 9.56 -4.74 -31.14
C THR A 17 8.15 -4.27 -31.44
N ALA A 18 8.01 -3.10 -32.10
CA ALA A 18 6.80 -2.39 -32.51
C ALA A 18 5.50 -3.24 -32.55
N VAL A 19 4.60 -2.94 -31.62
CA VAL A 19 3.31 -3.64 -31.45
C VAL A 19 2.35 -3.20 -32.54
N PRO A 20 1.66 -4.12 -33.27
CA PRO A 20 0.51 -3.80 -34.13
C PRO A 20 -0.60 -3.16 -33.27
N LEU A 21 -1.43 -2.31 -33.88
CA LEU A 21 -2.64 -1.77 -33.23
C LEU A 21 -3.42 -2.89 -32.55
N GLN A 22 -3.46 -2.84 -31.22
CA GLN A 22 -4.12 -3.85 -30.39
C GLN A 22 -5.58 -4.05 -30.78
N ALA A 23 -6.03 -5.29 -30.84
CA ALA A 23 -7.44 -5.60 -30.99
C ALA A 23 -8.23 -4.95 -29.85
N LYS A 24 -9.25 -4.18 -30.19
CA LYS A 24 -10.16 -3.56 -29.21
C LYS A 24 -10.84 -4.68 -28.41
N SER A 25 -10.52 -4.79 -27.12
CA SER A 25 -11.15 -5.74 -26.21
C SER A 25 -12.19 -5.07 -25.34
N SER A 26 -13.21 -5.81 -24.96
CA SER A 26 -14.12 -5.44 -23.90
C SER A 26 -13.58 -5.98 -22.58
N LEU A 27 -13.33 -5.12 -21.60
CA LEU A 27 -12.76 -5.46 -20.31
C LEU A 27 -13.70 -5.10 -19.17
N VAL A 28 -13.72 -5.91 -18.12
CA VAL A 28 -14.46 -5.66 -16.90
C VAL A 28 -13.49 -5.50 -15.73
N ILE A 29 -13.57 -4.38 -15.02
CA ILE A 29 -12.76 -4.09 -13.84
C ILE A 29 -13.55 -4.42 -12.58
N ALA A 30 -13.09 -5.37 -11.77
CA ALA A 30 -13.58 -5.56 -10.41
C ALA A 30 -13.01 -4.49 -9.49
N THR A 31 -13.85 -3.88 -8.67
CA THR A 31 -13.46 -2.86 -7.70
C THR A 31 -14.38 -2.87 -6.48
N ARG A 32 -13.87 -2.37 -5.36
CA ARG A 32 -14.70 -2.11 -4.18
C ARG A 32 -15.57 -0.88 -4.40
N GLU A 33 -16.69 -0.81 -3.71
CA GLU A 33 -17.64 0.32 -3.81
C GLU A 33 -17.25 1.54 -2.96
N SER A 34 -16.12 1.51 -2.24
CA SER A 34 -15.66 2.69 -1.51
C SER A 34 -15.28 3.82 -2.48
N PRO A 35 -15.52 5.10 -2.12
CA PRO A 35 -15.23 6.22 -3.03
C PRO A 35 -13.82 6.23 -3.58
N LEU A 36 -12.81 5.86 -2.76
CA LEU A 36 -11.42 5.79 -3.21
C LEU A 36 -11.18 4.64 -4.20
N ALA A 37 -11.79 3.48 -3.97
CA ALA A 37 -11.63 2.34 -4.88
C ALA A 37 -12.33 2.61 -6.23
N LEU A 38 -13.52 3.20 -6.21
CA LEU A 38 -14.21 3.61 -7.43
C LEU A 38 -13.40 4.64 -8.21
N TRP A 39 -12.84 5.66 -7.54
CA TRP A 39 -11.97 6.62 -8.21
C TRP A 39 -10.77 5.92 -8.90
N GLN A 40 -10.15 4.95 -8.23
CA GLN A 40 -9.01 4.20 -8.77
C GLN A 40 -9.40 3.36 -9.99
N ALA A 41 -10.54 2.70 -9.95
CA ALA A 41 -11.06 1.92 -11.06
C ALA A 41 -11.48 2.79 -12.26
N GLU A 42 -12.14 3.92 -12.01
CA GLU A 42 -12.49 4.89 -13.05
C GLU A 42 -11.24 5.51 -13.70
N HIS A 43 -10.18 5.76 -12.93
CA HIS A 43 -8.90 6.23 -13.47
C HIS A 43 -8.28 5.20 -14.43
N VAL A 44 -8.23 3.92 -14.04
CA VAL A 44 -7.72 2.84 -14.90
C VAL A 44 -8.60 2.66 -16.13
N LYS A 45 -9.93 2.66 -15.94
CA LYS A 45 -10.90 2.61 -17.02
C LYS A 45 -10.64 3.71 -18.06
N ALA A 46 -10.55 4.96 -17.64
CA ALA A 46 -10.30 6.09 -18.54
C ALA A 46 -9.00 5.92 -19.34
N LEU A 47 -7.93 5.40 -18.72
CA LEU A 47 -6.66 5.15 -19.39
C LEU A 47 -6.75 4.01 -20.43
N LEU A 48 -7.51 2.96 -20.16
CA LEU A 48 -7.75 1.87 -21.10
C LEU A 48 -8.68 2.29 -22.25
N GLU A 49 -9.72 3.09 -21.97
CA GLU A 49 -10.62 3.64 -22.98
C GLU A 49 -9.89 4.61 -23.94
N GLN A 50 -8.94 5.43 -23.45
CA GLN A 50 -8.08 6.25 -24.28
C GLN A 50 -7.21 5.43 -25.25
N ARG A 51 -7.00 4.13 -24.95
CA ARG A 51 -6.27 3.17 -25.80
C ARG A 51 -7.20 2.35 -26.71
N GLY A 52 -8.49 2.66 -26.64
CA GLY A 52 -9.50 2.07 -27.54
C GLY A 52 -10.19 0.83 -27.00
N HIS A 53 -9.97 0.43 -25.76
CA HIS A 53 -10.72 -0.64 -25.13
C HIS A 53 -12.11 -0.15 -24.71
N THR A 54 -13.08 -1.06 -24.60
CA THR A 54 -14.37 -0.79 -23.98
C THR A 54 -14.31 -1.34 -22.56
N VAL A 55 -14.61 -0.51 -21.54
CA VAL A 55 -14.38 -0.92 -20.14
C VAL A 55 -15.64 -0.72 -19.30
N ALA A 56 -16.07 -1.79 -18.61
CA ALA A 56 -17.13 -1.76 -17.61
C ALA A 56 -16.56 -1.90 -16.19
N LEU A 57 -17.25 -1.38 -15.19
CA LEU A 57 -16.93 -1.57 -13.79
C LEU A 57 -17.89 -2.56 -13.14
N LEU A 58 -17.33 -3.48 -12.33
CA LEU A 58 -18.05 -4.38 -11.44
C LEU A 58 -17.76 -3.97 -9.98
N GLY A 59 -18.67 -3.18 -9.40
CA GLY A 59 -18.60 -2.79 -7.99
C GLY A 59 -18.95 -3.94 -7.06
N MET A 60 -18.17 -4.10 -5.98
CA MET A 60 -18.34 -5.18 -5.00
C MET A 60 -18.13 -4.69 -3.58
N THR A 61 -18.96 -5.17 -2.67
CA THR A 61 -18.76 -4.97 -1.23
C THR A 61 -17.95 -6.12 -0.64
N THR A 62 -16.82 -5.83 -0.01
CA THR A 62 -15.96 -6.87 0.60
C THR A 62 -16.26 -7.06 2.09
N LYS A 63 -15.86 -8.21 2.64
CA LYS A 63 -15.94 -8.45 4.10
C LYS A 63 -15.17 -7.40 4.90
N GLY A 64 -14.04 -6.91 4.36
CA GLY A 64 -13.26 -5.85 4.99
C GLY A 64 -14.02 -4.51 5.09
N ASP A 65 -14.93 -4.23 4.14
CA ASP A 65 -15.78 -3.03 4.16
C ASP A 65 -16.90 -3.12 5.20
N GLN A 66 -17.36 -4.32 5.52
CA GLN A 66 -18.44 -4.57 6.49
C GLN A 66 -17.95 -4.53 7.94
N ILE A 67 -16.67 -4.83 8.21
CA ILE A 67 -16.10 -4.87 9.56
C ILE A 67 -15.66 -3.47 9.99
N LEU A 68 -16.53 -2.76 10.70
CA LEU A 68 -16.28 -1.40 11.17
C LEU A 68 -15.95 -1.31 12.67
N ASP A 69 -16.31 -2.32 13.46
CA ASP A 69 -16.30 -2.34 14.92
C ASP A 69 -15.05 -2.97 15.55
N ARG A 70 -14.27 -3.75 14.77
CA ARG A 70 -13.12 -4.52 15.29
C ARG A 70 -11.83 -4.16 14.54
N SER A 71 -10.67 -4.33 15.21
CA SER A 71 -9.38 -4.21 14.54
C SER A 71 -9.19 -5.35 13.53
N LEU A 72 -8.85 -5.05 12.27
CA LEU A 72 -8.58 -6.07 11.25
C LEU A 72 -7.41 -7.00 11.65
N SER A 73 -6.47 -6.50 12.46
CA SER A 73 -5.40 -7.33 13.04
C SER A 73 -5.91 -8.42 14.00
N LYS A 74 -7.10 -8.20 14.61
CA LYS A 74 -7.74 -9.17 15.53
C LYS A 74 -8.72 -10.11 14.82
N VAL A 75 -9.19 -9.76 13.62
CA VAL A 75 -10.17 -10.57 12.86
C VAL A 75 -9.48 -11.71 12.11
N GLY A 76 -8.17 -11.64 11.92
CA GLY A 76 -7.35 -12.65 11.26
C GLY A 76 -7.86 -12.97 9.85
N GLY A 77 -7.12 -12.61 8.84
CA GLY A 77 -7.47 -12.95 7.44
C GLY A 77 -6.62 -12.16 6.45
N LYS A 78 -5.69 -12.84 5.80
CA LYS A 78 -5.03 -12.31 4.62
C LYS A 78 -6.13 -12.11 3.55
N GLY A 79 -6.17 -10.94 2.91
CA GLY A 79 -7.05 -10.74 1.75
C GLY A 79 -8.48 -10.27 2.04
N LEU A 80 -8.82 -9.72 3.22
CA LEU A 80 -10.17 -9.24 3.56
C LEU A 80 -10.77 -8.22 2.57
N PHE A 81 -9.94 -7.57 1.76
CA PHE A 81 -10.34 -6.57 0.76
C PHE A 81 -10.18 -7.04 -0.69
N VAL A 82 -9.60 -8.23 -0.92
CA VAL A 82 -9.29 -8.71 -2.27
C VAL A 82 -10.05 -9.98 -2.64
N LYS A 83 -10.45 -10.79 -1.67
CA LYS A 83 -11.02 -12.12 -1.91
C LYS A 83 -12.25 -12.12 -2.80
N GLU A 84 -13.17 -11.19 -2.61
CA GLU A 84 -14.36 -11.07 -3.43
C GLU A 84 -14.02 -10.65 -4.88
N LEU A 85 -12.97 -9.85 -5.05
CA LEU A 85 -12.46 -9.44 -6.37
C LEU A 85 -11.77 -10.63 -7.06
N GLU A 86 -10.93 -11.40 -6.32
CA GLU A 86 -10.29 -12.62 -6.81
C GLU A 86 -11.36 -13.64 -7.30
N LEU A 87 -12.44 -13.85 -6.54
CA LEU A 87 -13.56 -14.70 -6.97
C LEU A 87 -14.23 -14.19 -8.25
N ALA A 88 -14.35 -12.87 -8.44
CA ALA A 88 -14.90 -12.33 -9.68
C ALA A 88 -13.98 -12.55 -10.88
N LEU A 89 -12.66 -12.52 -10.67
CA LEU A 89 -11.67 -12.88 -11.69
C LEU A 89 -11.72 -14.39 -12.01
N GLU A 90 -11.79 -15.24 -10.98
CA GLU A 90 -11.86 -16.70 -11.13
C GLU A 90 -13.11 -17.13 -11.88
N ASP A 91 -14.28 -16.59 -11.53
CA ASP A 91 -15.57 -16.86 -12.17
C ASP A 91 -15.69 -16.25 -13.58
N GLY A 92 -14.70 -15.46 -14.04
CA GLY A 92 -14.74 -14.77 -15.32
C GLY A 92 -15.76 -13.63 -15.39
N ARG A 93 -16.25 -13.11 -14.25
CA ARG A 93 -17.12 -11.93 -14.18
C ARG A 93 -16.34 -10.62 -14.33
N ALA A 94 -15.04 -10.67 -14.09
CA ALA A 94 -14.12 -9.56 -14.31
C ALA A 94 -12.83 -10.07 -14.96
N ASP A 95 -12.15 -9.19 -15.68
CA ASP A 95 -10.89 -9.46 -16.36
C ASP A 95 -9.69 -8.99 -15.54
N LEU A 96 -9.86 -7.92 -14.76
CA LEU A 96 -8.83 -7.33 -13.91
C LEU A 96 -9.43 -6.74 -12.63
N ALA A 97 -8.62 -6.63 -11.59
CA ALA A 97 -8.98 -5.97 -10.34
C ALA A 97 -8.01 -4.82 -10.03
N VAL A 98 -8.53 -3.69 -9.58
CA VAL A 98 -7.74 -2.48 -9.27
C VAL A 98 -7.66 -2.29 -7.77
N HIS A 99 -6.42 -2.14 -7.26
CA HIS A 99 -6.13 -2.03 -5.84
C HIS A 99 -5.24 -0.84 -5.49
N SER A 100 -5.40 -0.31 -4.29
CA SER A 100 -4.29 0.36 -3.62
C SER A 100 -3.23 -0.69 -3.31
N LEU A 101 -2.03 -0.59 -3.87
CA LEU A 101 -1.04 -1.67 -3.82
C LEU A 101 -0.62 -2.06 -2.39
N LYS A 102 -0.63 -1.12 -1.46
CA LYS A 102 -0.34 -1.39 -0.04
C LYS A 102 -1.33 -2.35 0.64
N ASP A 103 -2.53 -2.51 0.07
CA ASP A 103 -3.60 -3.36 0.61
C ASP A 103 -3.60 -4.76 -0.06
N VAL A 104 -2.78 -4.96 -1.10
CA VAL A 104 -2.60 -6.25 -1.80
C VAL A 104 -1.69 -7.15 -0.96
N PRO A 105 -2.07 -8.41 -0.70
CA PRO A 105 -1.22 -9.39 -0.03
C PRO A 105 0.18 -9.46 -0.67
N MET A 106 1.22 -9.71 0.13
CA MET A 106 2.59 -9.77 -0.39
C MET A 106 2.77 -10.93 -1.39
N GLU A 107 2.03 -12.01 -1.19
CA GLU A 107 1.88 -13.14 -2.11
C GLU A 107 0.42 -13.24 -2.54
N LEU A 108 0.19 -13.35 -3.82
CA LEU A 108 -1.14 -13.61 -4.38
C LEU A 108 -1.42 -15.12 -4.38
N PRO A 109 -2.69 -15.54 -4.33
CA PRO A 109 -3.05 -16.94 -4.49
C PRO A 109 -2.56 -17.50 -5.84
N GLU A 110 -2.38 -18.81 -5.89
CA GLU A 110 -2.06 -19.51 -7.15
C GLU A 110 -3.13 -19.19 -8.22
N GLY A 111 -2.70 -18.96 -9.45
CA GLY A 111 -3.57 -18.59 -10.56
C GLY A 111 -3.76 -17.07 -10.74
N PHE A 112 -3.27 -16.23 -9.82
CA PHE A 112 -3.34 -14.77 -9.94
C PHE A 112 -1.95 -14.14 -10.07
N ALA A 113 -1.91 -12.98 -10.71
CA ALA A 113 -0.67 -12.21 -10.90
C ALA A 113 -0.91 -10.71 -10.76
N LEU A 114 0.07 -10.02 -10.17
CA LEU A 114 0.17 -8.57 -10.25
C LEU A 114 0.71 -8.21 -11.64
N ALA A 115 -0.18 -7.83 -12.55
CA ALA A 115 0.13 -7.60 -13.96
C ALA A 115 0.64 -6.21 -14.27
N CYS A 116 0.29 -5.22 -13.43
CA CYS A 116 0.69 -3.83 -13.64
C CYS A 116 0.84 -3.11 -12.31
N VAL A 117 1.90 -2.31 -12.21
CA VAL A 117 2.05 -1.29 -11.18
C VAL A 117 2.19 0.05 -11.89
N MET A 118 1.26 0.95 -11.60
CA MET A 118 1.20 2.27 -12.25
C MET A 118 2.13 3.27 -11.57
N GLU A 119 2.33 4.41 -12.22
CA GLU A 119 3.08 5.51 -11.64
C GLU A 119 2.55 5.89 -10.24
N ARG A 120 3.49 6.13 -9.33
CA ARG A 120 3.19 6.33 -7.91
C ARG A 120 2.77 7.78 -7.65
N GLU A 121 1.63 7.98 -7.02
CA GLU A 121 1.25 9.24 -6.40
C GLU A 121 2.03 9.42 -5.09
N ASP A 122 1.99 10.60 -4.48
CA ASP A 122 2.67 10.96 -3.23
C ASP A 122 2.58 9.85 -2.16
N PRO A 123 3.68 9.16 -1.84
CA PRO A 123 3.68 8.03 -0.90
C PRO A 123 3.56 8.46 0.56
N ARG A 124 3.70 9.75 0.86
CA ARG A 124 3.77 10.26 2.24
C ARG A 124 2.47 10.05 3.00
N ASP A 125 2.60 9.98 4.30
CA ASP A 125 1.48 10.18 5.21
C ASP A 125 1.23 11.68 5.40
N ALA A 126 -0.01 12.04 5.68
CA ALA A 126 -0.44 13.40 5.89
C ALA A 126 -1.10 13.57 7.26
N LEU A 127 -0.72 14.62 7.97
CA LEU A 127 -1.45 15.14 9.11
C LEU A 127 -2.69 15.87 8.61
N VAL A 128 -3.85 15.49 9.12
CA VAL A 128 -5.11 16.17 8.89
C VAL A 128 -5.65 16.63 10.24
N SER A 129 -5.89 17.92 10.35
CA SER A 129 -6.45 18.56 11.55
C SER A 129 -7.24 19.79 11.16
N ASN A 130 -8.30 20.12 11.91
CA ASN A 130 -9.06 21.33 11.70
C ASN A 130 -8.34 22.57 12.28
N HIS A 131 -7.51 22.37 13.31
CA HIS A 131 -6.96 23.48 14.11
C HIS A 131 -5.42 23.54 14.15
N TYR A 132 -4.70 22.40 14.00
CA TYR A 132 -3.27 22.32 14.25
C TYR A 132 -2.51 22.05 12.95
N ALA A 133 -1.40 22.76 12.75
CA ALA A 133 -0.59 22.63 11.52
C ALA A 133 0.49 21.54 11.64
N SER A 134 0.89 21.15 12.85
CA SER A 134 1.95 20.18 13.10
C SER A 134 1.68 19.32 14.34
N LEU A 135 2.46 18.24 14.52
CA LEU A 135 2.40 17.40 15.73
C LEU A 135 2.83 18.20 16.98
N ALA A 136 3.74 19.15 16.83
CA ALA A 136 4.25 19.96 17.93
C ALA A 136 3.19 20.93 18.49
N GLU A 137 2.25 21.36 17.64
CA GLU A 137 1.19 22.30 18.03
C GLU A 137 0.00 21.63 18.71
N LEU A 138 -0.05 20.30 18.75
CA LEU A 138 -1.16 19.58 19.39
C LEU A 138 -1.26 19.95 20.89
N PRO A 139 -2.46 20.18 21.44
CA PRO A 139 -2.64 20.55 22.84
C PRO A 139 -2.25 19.38 23.78
N THR A 140 -2.06 19.71 25.06
CA THR A 140 -1.83 18.68 26.08
C THR A 140 -2.99 17.70 26.14
N GLY A 141 -2.69 16.40 26.18
CA GLY A 141 -3.68 15.33 26.20
C GLY A 141 -4.39 15.09 24.85
N ALA A 142 -3.87 15.65 23.75
CA ALA A 142 -4.50 15.48 22.43
C ALA A 142 -4.65 14.02 22.02
N VAL A 143 -5.66 13.78 21.19
CA VAL A 143 -5.96 12.46 20.60
C VAL A 143 -5.65 12.49 19.12
N VAL A 144 -4.79 11.55 18.67
CA VAL A 144 -4.44 11.36 17.27
C VAL A 144 -5.01 10.02 16.76
N GLY A 145 -5.80 10.08 15.70
CA GLY A 145 -6.54 8.92 15.17
C GLY A 145 -5.74 8.13 14.12
N THR A 146 -5.47 6.85 14.40
CA THR A 146 -4.99 5.86 13.41
C THR A 146 -5.21 4.43 13.89
N SER A 147 -5.47 3.50 12.96
CA SER A 147 -5.48 2.05 13.24
C SER A 147 -4.29 1.32 12.61
N SER A 148 -3.38 2.02 11.97
CA SER A 148 -2.19 1.42 11.36
C SER A 148 -1.10 1.26 12.41
N LEU A 149 -0.68 0.02 12.69
CA LEU A 149 0.39 -0.26 13.66
C LEU A 149 1.71 0.41 13.25
N ARG A 150 2.00 0.49 11.94
CA ARG A 150 3.12 1.24 11.41
C ARG A 150 3.06 2.72 11.85
N ARG A 151 1.91 3.37 11.65
CA ARG A 151 1.74 4.78 12.06
C ARG A 151 1.81 4.95 13.57
N VAL A 152 1.28 4.00 14.33
CA VAL A 152 1.36 4.04 15.81
C VAL A 152 2.82 4.12 16.25
N VAL A 153 3.69 3.21 15.82
CA VAL A 153 5.09 3.19 16.26
C VAL A 153 5.88 4.41 15.76
N LEU A 154 5.59 4.88 14.55
CA LEU A 154 6.23 6.08 14.00
C LEU A 154 5.78 7.36 14.70
N LEU A 155 4.50 7.48 15.07
CA LEU A 155 3.98 8.59 15.87
C LEU A 155 4.56 8.57 17.30
N GLN A 156 4.65 7.39 17.92
CA GLN A 156 5.29 7.25 19.23
C GLN A 156 6.74 7.73 19.21
N ASP A 157 7.51 7.35 18.19
CA ASP A 157 8.87 7.81 17.97
C ASP A 157 8.92 9.33 17.73
N ALA A 158 8.02 9.87 16.91
CA ALA A 158 7.93 11.31 16.66
C ALA A 158 7.59 12.09 17.93
N PHE A 159 6.62 11.65 18.74
CA PHE A 159 6.26 12.28 20.00
C PHE A 159 7.38 12.16 21.04
N ALA A 160 8.08 11.03 21.11
CA ALA A 160 9.23 10.88 22.00
C ALA A 160 10.34 11.90 21.66
N ARG A 161 10.63 12.11 20.37
CA ARG A 161 11.59 13.15 19.92
C ARG A 161 11.14 14.57 20.25
N LEU A 162 9.83 14.83 20.30
CA LEU A 162 9.25 16.11 20.72
C LEU A 162 9.13 16.23 22.25
N GLY A 163 9.53 15.23 23.04
CA GLY A 163 9.35 15.21 24.48
C GLY A 163 7.89 15.13 24.95
N ARG A 164 6.98 14.68 24.06
CA ARG A 164 5.54 14.58 24.33
C ARG A 164 5.18 13.17 24.78
N THR A 165 4.73 13.05 26.02
CA THR A 165 4.26 11.77 26.63
C THR A 165 2.77 11.76 26.91
N ASP A 166 2.11 12.86 26.66
CA ASP A 166 0.72 13.16 26.99
C ASP A 166 -0.25 12.87 25.84
N ILE A 167 0.26 12.63 24.63
CA ILE A 167 -0.57 12.40 23.44
C ILE A 167 -1.09 10.97 23.44
N ARG A 168 -2.40 10.82 23.17
CA ARG A 168 -3.05 9.53 23.01
C ARG A 168 -3.20 9.19 21.52
N ILE A 169 -2.87 7.96 21.17
CA ILE A 169 -3.09 7.45 19.80
C ILE A 169 -4.26 6.47 19.88
N GLU A 170 -5.35 6.80 19.22
CA GLU A 170 -6.59 6.01 19.29
C GLU A 170 -6.99 5.40 17.94
N PRO A 171 -7.65 4.23 17.94
CA PRO A 171 -8.08 3.57 16.70
C PRO A 171 -9.04 4.44 15.89
N LEU A 172 -8.77 4.62 14.60
CA LEU A 172 -9.62 5.31 13.64
C LEU A 172 -9.96 4.39 12.47
N ARG A 173 -11.24 4.10 12.28
CA ARG A 173 -11.79 3.16 11.27
C ARG A 173 -12.76 3.84 10.32
N GLY A 174 -13.00 3.17 9.18
CA GLY A 174 -13.84 3.59 8.09
C GLY A 174 -13.04 3.96 6.84
N ASN A 175 -13.72 4.35 5.77
CA ASN A 175 -13.10 4.92 4.58
C ASN A 175 -12.63 6.36 4.84
N VAL A 176 -11.99 7.00 3.86
CA VAL A 176 -11.43 8.37 4.01
C VAL A 176 -12.50 9.35 4.45
N ASN A 177 -13.67 9.35 3.82
CA ASN A 177 -14.78 10.26 4.13
C ASN A 177 -15.27 10.07 5.57
N THR A 178 -15.45 8.82 6.01
CA THR A 178 -15.86 8.50 7.39
C THR A 178 -14.84 9.00 8.41
N ARG A 179 -13.53 8.84 8.11
CA ARG A 179 -12.45 9.29 9.01
C ARG A 179 -12.40 10.81 9.10
N LEU A 180 -12.57 11.52 7.97
CA LEU A 180 -12.66 12.97 7.96
C LEU A 180 -13.86 13.47 8.76
N ARG A 181 -15.03 12.84 8.59
CA ARG A 181 -16.23 13.19 9.38
C ARG A 181 -15.98 13.01 10.89
N LYS A 182 -15.37 11.91 11.33
CA LYS A 182 -15.05 11.71 12.75
C LYS A 182 -14.08 12.77 13.30
N LEU A 183 -13.16 13.28 12.47
CA LEU A 183 -12.34 14.43 12.83
C LEU A 183 -13.19 15.72 12.95
N ASP A 184 -14.07 15.95 11.99
CA ASP A 184 -14.94 17.12 11.95
C ASP A 184 -15.96 17.13 13.12
N ASP A 185 -16.41 15.96 13.54
CA ASP A 185 -17.25 15.74 14.72
C ASP A 185 -16.48 15.92 16.05
N GLY A 186 -15.17 16.23 16.01
CA GLY A 186 -14.34 16.49 17.20
C GLY A 186 -13.88 15.24 17.96
N ALA A 187 -14.05 14.03 17.41
CA ALA A 187 -13.58 12.81 18.05
C ALA A 187 -12.05 12.71 18.16
N TYR A 188 -11.33 13.48 17.36
CA TYR A 188 -9.87 13.53 17.30
C TYR A 188 -9.38 14.97 17.13
N HIS A 189 -8.21 15.30 17.67
CA HIS A 189 -7.53 16.57 17.43
C HIS A 189 -6.80 16.57 16.07
N ALA A 190 -6.31 15.41 15.68
CA ALA A 190 -5.69 15.16 14.38
C ALA A 190 -5.86 13.69 13.97
N ILE A 191 -5.77 13.42 12.69
CA ILE A 191 -5.72 12.06 12.13
C ILE A 191 -4.58 11.94 11.12
N VAL A 192 -4.07 10.73 10.91
CA VAL A 192 -3.03 10.48 9.91
C VAL A 192 -3.60 9.61 8.79
N LEU A 193 -3.54 10.15 7.56
CA LEU A 193 -4.01 9.50 6.34
C LEU A 193 -2.90 9.45 5.29
N ALA A 194 -3.05 8.61 4.25
CA ALA A 194 -2.15 8.66 3.09
C ALA A 194 -2.49 9.87 2.20
N ALA A 195 -1.50 10.68 1.86
CA ALA A 195 -1.66 11.86 1.02
C ALA A 195 -2.29 11.52 -0.33
N ALA A 196 -1.86 10.43 -0.98
CA ALA A 196 -2.42 9.95 -2.24
C ALA A 196 -3.95 9.73 -2.18
N GLY A 197 -4.46 9.17 -1.08
CA GLY A 197 -5.90 8.96 -0.91
C GLY A 197 -6.68 10.27 -0.79
N LEU A 198 -6.14 11.25 -0.07
CA LEU A 198 -6.74 12.57 0.06
C LEU A 198 -6.74 13.32 -1.28
N LYS A 199 -5.62 13.30 -2.02
CA LYS A 199 -5.49 13.95 -3.32
C LYS A 199 -6.47 13.37 -4.34
N ARG A 200 -6.55 12.03 -4.44
CA ARG A 200 -7.45 11.32 -5.37
C ARG A 200 -8.93 11.65 -5.13
N LEU A 201 -9.30 11.88 -3.88
CA LEU A 201 -10.68 12.24 -3.52
C LEU A 201 -10.95 13.76 -3.51
N GLY A 202 -10.00 14.60 -3.95
CA GLY A 202 -10.17 16.04 -3.96
C GLY A 202 -10.02 16.71 -2.58
N PHE A 203 -9.50 16.00 -1.59
CA PHE A 203 -9.30 16.50 -0.22
C PHE A 203 -7.87 17.00 0.04
N ALA A 204 -7.13 17.40 -0.99
CA ALA A 204 -5.76 17.91 -0.84
C ALA A 204 -5.68 19.11 0.12
N SER A 205 -6.69 19.98 0.14
CA SER A 205 -6.80 21.14 1.04
C SER A 205 -6.93 20.78 2.52
N ARG A 206 -7.26 19.52 2.85
CA ARG A 206 -7.35 19.02 4.23
C ARG A 206 -5.97 18.62 4.78
N ILE A 207 -4.96 18.50 3.93
CA ILE A 207 -3.58 18.19 4.34
C ILE A 207 -2.99 19.42 5.04
N ARG A 208 -2.69 19.30 6.34
CA ARG A 208 -1.99 20.36 7.09
C ARG A 208 -0.48 20.26 6.90
N ALA A 209 0.05 19.04 6.97
CA ALA A 209 1.44 18.74 6.68
C ALA A 209 1.54 17.35 6.04
N ALA A 210 2.40 17.19 5.05
CA ALA A 210 2.83 15.88 4.56
C ALA A 210 4.15 15.55 5.26
N PHE A 211 4.19 14.42 5.96
CA PHE A 211 5.39 14.00 6.68
C PHE A 211 6.49 13.58 5.71
N GLU A 212 7.69 14.10 5.90
CA GLU A 212 8.84 13.60 5.15
C GLU A 212 9.14 12.13 5.53
N PRO A 213 9.66 11.29 4.61
CA PRO A 213 9.96 9.89 4.91
C PRO A 213 10.88 9.69 6.12
N ALA A 214 11.79 10.65 6.37
CA ALA A 214 12.65 10.63 7.56
C ALA A 214 11.85 10.74 8.87
N GLU A 215 10.70 11.42 8.85
CA GLU A 215 9.81 11.56 10.00
C GLU A 215 8.84 10.40 10.10
N MET A 216 8.16 10.09 9.00
CA MET A 216 7.16 9.02 8.93
C MET A 216 7.32 8.21 7.64
N LEU A 217 8.09 7.12 7.74
CA LEU A 217 8.38 6.26 6.60
C LEU A 217 7.11 5.59 6.08
N PRO A 218 6.82 5.70 4.76
CA PRO A 218 5.61 5.14 4.15
C PRO A 218 5.45 3.63 4.30
N ALA A 219 4.23 3.13 4.11
CA ALA A 219 3.99 1.70 3.95
C ALA A 219 4.47 1.21 2.58
N ALA A 220 4.88 -0.05 2.50
CA ALA A 220 5.21 -0.69 1.24
C ALA A 220 4.06 -0.55 0.22
N GLY A 221 4.37 -0.02 -0.97
CA GLY A 221 3.40 0.22 -2.04
C GLY A 221 2.45 1.39 -1.81
N GLN A 222 2.61 2.20 -0.75
CA GLN A 222 1.73 3.35 -0.52
C GLN A 222 1.84 4.37 -1.67
N GLY A 223 0.70 4.83 -2.18
CA GLY A 223 0.59 5.75 -3.31
C GLY A 223 0.50 5.07 -4.68
N ALA A 224 0.96 3.82 -4.82
CA ALA A 224 0.87 3.08 -6.08
C ALA A 224 -0.48 2.36 -6.24
N LEU A 225 -0.94 2.24 -7.49
CA LEU A 225 -2.01 1.33 -7.89
C LEU A 225 -1.38 0.03 -8.39
N GLY A 226 -1.96 -1.10 -7.98
CA GLY A 226 -1.67 -2.42 -8.50
C GLY A 226 -2.87 -2.99 -9.24
N ILE A 227 -2.62 -3.61 -10.38
CA ILE A 227 -3.66 -4.27 -11.18
C ILE A 227 -3.38 -5.76 -11.17
N GLU A 228 -4.36 -6.51 -10.68
CA GLU A 228 -4.33 -7.96 -10.56
C GLU A 228 -5.16 -8.57 -11.67
N ILE A 229 -4.69 -9.68 -12.22
CA ILE A 229 -5.37 -10.49 -13.23
C ILE A 229 -5.21 -11.98 -12.91
N ARG A 230 -5.97 -12.82 -13.59
CA ARG A 230 -5.62 -14.24 -13.70
C ARG A 230 -4.32 -14.40 -14.51
N ALA A 231 -3.46 -15.28 -14.07
CA ALA A 231 -2.14 -15.49 -14.70
C ALA A 231 -2.22 -16.09 -16.13
N ASP A 232 -3.35 -16.70 -16.46
CA ASP A 232 -3.62 -17.32 -17.76
C ASP A 232 -4.29 -16.35 -18.78
N ARG A 233 -4.24 -15.03 -18.54
CA ARG A 233 -4.84 -13.99 -19.41
C ARG A 233 -3.76 -13.09 -20.05
N PRO A 234 -2.99 -13.61 -21.03
CA PRO A 234 -1.97 -12.82 -21.73
C PRO A 234 -2.55 -11.63 -22.51
N ASP A 235 -3.79 -11.72 -22.98
CA ASP A 235 -4.52 -10.65 -23.65
C ASP A 235 -4.74 -9.44 -22.73
N VAL A 236 -5.12 -9.68 -21.47
CA VAL A 236 -5.30 -8.62 -20.47
C VAL A 236 -3.94 -8.04 -20.05
N LEU A 237 -2.92 -8.91 -19.89
CA LEU A 237 -1.56 -8.48 -19.59
C LEU A 237 -1.05 -7.52 -20.67
N GLU A 238 -1.23 -7.83 -21.95
CA GLU A 238 -0.84 -6.99 -23.08
C GLU A 238 -1.55 -5.62 -23.03
N ALA A 239 -2.86 -5.60 -22.76
CA ALA A 239 -3.64 -4.36 -22.63
C ALA A 239 -3.13 -3.46 -21.50
N LEU A 240 -2.58 -4.05 -20.42
CA LEU A 240 -2.08 -3.33 -19.25
C LEU A 240 -0.63 -2.86 -19.36
N GLN A 241 0.18 -3.46 -20.25
CA GLN A 241 1.60 -3.10 -20.40
C GLN A 241 1.86 -1.58 -20.55
N PRO A 242 1.09 -0.83 -21.36
CA PRO A 242 1.31 0.61 -21.51
C PRO A 242 1.03 1.44 -20.25
N LEU A 243 0.38 0.86 -19.25
CA LEU A 243 0.09 1.52 -17.96
C LEU A 243 1.17 1.25 -16.91
N ALA A 244 2.05 0.28 -17.18
CA ALA A 244 3.08 -0.11 -16.22
C ALA A 244 4.20 0.94 -16.12
N HIS A 245 4.53 1.33 -14.90
CA HIS A 245 5.63 2.24 -14.62
C HIS A 245 6.77 1.49 -13.94
N MET A 246 7.76 1.03 -14.72
CA MET A 246 8.83 0.17 -14.23
C MET A 246 9.63 0.75 -13.06
N PRO A 247 9.99 2.06 -13.01
CA PRO A 247 10.67 2.63 -11.85
C PRO A 247 9.87 2.50 -10.56
N THR A 248 8.55 2.73 -10.61
CA THR A 248 7.66 2.49 -9.46
C THR A 248 7.61 1.01 -9.13
N TRP A 249 7.46 0.13 -10.13
CA TRP A 249 7.33 -1.30 -9.89
C TRP A 249 8.58 -1.88 -9.21
N GLN A 250 9.77 -1.49 -9.65
CA GLN A 250 11.03 -1.88 -9.02
C GLN A 250 11.11 -1.38 -7.57
N ALA A 251 10.75 -0.10 -7.32
CA ALA A 251 10.72 0.46 -5.98
C ALA A 251 9.78 -0.33 -5.04
N VAL A 252 8.53 -0.54 -5.46
CA VAL A 252 7.56 -1.25 -4.63
C VAL A 252 7.86 -2.75 -4.53
N ALA A 253 8.56 -3.35 -5.51
CA ALA A 253 9.01 -4.73 -5.41
C ALA A 253 10.05 -4.92 -4.29
N ALA A 254 10.98 -3.95 -4.13
CA ALA A 254 11.92 -3.95 -3.02
C ALA A 254 11.19 -3.75 -1.67
N GLU A 255 10.27 -2.79 -1.58
CA GLU A 255 9.47 -2.53 -0.38
C GLU A 255 8.64 -3.75 0.05
N ARG A 256 7.95 -4.39 -0.90
CA ARG A 256 7.14 -5.60 -0.66
C ARG A 256 7.99 -6.79 -0.25
N ALA A 257 9.22 -6.91 -0.77
CA ALA A 257 10.15 -7.96 -0.37
C ALA A 257 10.56 -7.81 1.10
N VAL A 258 10.77 -6.58 1.61
CA VAL A 258 10.96 -6.36 3.06
C VAL A 258 9.76 -6.89 3.84
N SER A 259 8.54 -6.53 3.43
CA SER A 259 7.33 -6.94 4.13
C SER A 259 7.13 -8.45 4.11
N LEU A 260 7.43 -9.11 2.98
CA LEU A 260 7.32 -10.56 2.82
C LEU A 260 8.28 -11.28 3.78
N GLU A 261 9.55 -10.89 3.80
CA GLU A 261 10.59 -11.48 4.66
C GLU A 261 10.30 -11.28 6.15
N MET A 262 9.60 -10.22 6.51
CA MET A 262 9.21 -9.92 7.89
C MET A 262 7.93 -10.61 8.34
N GLY A 263 7.25 -11.39 7.47
CA GLY A 263 6.04 -12.14 7.79
C GLY A 263 4.81 -11.76 6.98
N GLY A 264 4.97 -10.92 5.95
CA GLY A 264 3.99 -10.72 4.88
C GLY A 264 2.65 -10.08 5.25
N SER A 265 2.50 -9.47 6.43
CA SER A 265 1.23 -8.92 6.91
C SER A 265 1.21 -7.38 6.86
N CYS A 266 0.12 -6.80 6.32
CA CYS A 266 -0.16 -5.37 6.44
C CYS A 266 -0.53 -4.93 7.88
N SER A 267 -0.69 -5.89 8.80
CA SER A 267 -0.96 -5.65 10.23
C SER A 267 0.32 -5.56 11.08
N MET A 268 1.48 -5.43 10.46
CA MET A 268 2.75 -5.28 11.18
C MET A 268 3.11 -3.81 11.43
N PRO A 269 3.86 -3.52 12.51
CA PRO A 269 4.42 -2.20 12.78
C PRO A 269 5.69 -1.97 11.94
N LEU A 270 5.57 -2.16 10.63
CA LEU A 270 6.65 -2.16 9.63
C LEU A 270 6.41 -1.10 8.57
N ALA A 271 7.43 -0.36 8.22
CA ALA A 271 7.50 0.57 7.11
C ALA A 271 8.61 0.15 6.14
N ALA A 272 8.40 0.37 4.85
CA ALA A 272 9.44 0.23 3.84
C ALA A 272 9.14 1.18 2.68
N HIS A 273 10.16 1.93 2.26
CA HIS A 273 10.03 2.92 1.19
C HIS A 273 11.30 2.99 0.36
N ALA A 274 11.16 2.89 -0.95
CA ALA A 274 12.25 2.92 -1.89
C ALA A 274 12.11 4.09 -2.87
N VAL A 275 13.24 4.74 -3.16
CA VAL A 275 13.33 5.85 -4.11
C VAL A 275 14.56 5.69 -5.00
N TRP A 276 14.44 6.10 -6.25
CA TRP A 276 15.56 6.17 -7.16
C TRP A 276 16.36 7.46 -6.93
N ARG A 277 17.66 7.33 -6.66
CA ARG A 277 18.59 8.47 -6.54
C ARG A 277 19.92 8.12 -7.20
N GLY A 278 20.39 8.97 -8.09
CA GLY A 278 21.67 8.79 -8.75
C GLY A 278 21.83 7.46 -9.50
N GLY A 279 20.76 6.90 -10.06
CA GLY A 279 20.77 5.62 -10.78
C GLY A 279 20.76 4.37 -9.88
N ALA A 280 20.74 4.52 -8.56
CA ALA A 280 20.58 3.43 -7.60
C ALA A 280 19.21 3.51 -6.92
N LEU A 281 18.64 2.36 -6.59
CA LEU A 281 17.47 2.26 -5.74
C LEU A 281 17.90 2.30 -4.28
N GLN A 282 17.46 3.33 -3.55
CA GLN A 282 17.66 3.47 -2.11
C GLN A 282 16.41 3.00 -1.40
N LEU A 283 16.56 2.07 -0.46
CA LEU A 283 15.48 1.48 0.31
C LEU A 283 15.71 1.73 1.79
N GLU A 284 14.74 2.33 2.44
CA GLU A 284 14.71 2.48 3.89
C GLU A 284 13.60 1.60 4.47
N ALA A 285 13.85 1.01 5.63
CA ALA A 285 12.86 0.26 6.37
C ALA A 285 12.91 0.61 7.87
N ALA A 286 11.75 0.57 8.51
CA ALA A 286 11.62 0.81 9.95
C ALA A 286 10.65 -0.19 10.59
N TRP A 287 11.00 -0.65 11.78
CA TRP A 287 10.19 -1.56 12.57
C TRP A 287 10.15 -1.12 14.04
N GLY A 288 8.99 -1.26 14.70
CA GLY A 288 8.85 -0.92 16.10
C GLY A 288 7.98 -1.91 16.86
N VAL A 289 7.98 -1.81 18.18
CA VAL A 289 7.12 -2.59 19.07
C VAL A 289 5.92 -1.73 19.45
N VAL A 290 4.73 -2.25 19.22
CA VAL A 290 3.49 -1.59 19.70
C VAL A 290 3.35 -1.89 21.17
N VAL A 291 3.29 -0.84 21.99
CA VAL A 291 3.02 -0.92 23.43
C VAL A 291 1.55 -0.58 23.67
N GLU A 292 0.84 -1.43 24.37
CA GLU A 292 -0.52 -1.16 24.81
C GLU A 292 -0.53 -0.81 26.31
N PRO A 293 -1.30 0.19 26.74
CA PRO A 293 -2.20 1.02 25.95
C PRO A 293 -1.44 2.03 25.03
N PRO A 294 -2.04 2.37 23.86
CA PRO A 294 -1.48 3.38 22.97
C PRO A 294 -1.29 4.71 23.71
N GLY A 295 -0.13 5.35 23.50
CA GLY A 295 0.21 6.62 24.14
C GLY A 295 1.35 6.53 25.15
N THR A 296 1.71 5.33 25.61
CA THR A 296 2.94 5.12 26.37
C THR A 296 4.17 5.18 25.46
N GLN A 297 5.31 5.65 25.98
CA GLN A 297 6.55 5.62 25.22
C GLN A 297 6.89 4.19 24.80
N PRO A 298 7.44 3.99 23.60
CA PRO A 298 7.85 2.66 23.17
C PRO A 298 8.89 2.11 24.16
N SER A 299 8.74 0.85 24.54
CA SER A 299 9.70 0.18 25.44
C SER A 299 11.07 -0.03 24.78
N ARG A 300 11.16 0.12 23.48
CA ARG A 300 12.37 0.01 22.66
C ARG A 300 12.38 1.11 21.60
N PRO A 301 13.57 1.64 21.25
CA PRO A 301 13.71 2.55 20.11
C PRO A 301 13.21 1.91 18.83
N LEU A 302 12.72 2.75 17.90
CA LEU A 302 12.38 2.34 16.56
C LEU A 302 13.66 1.86 15.83
N VAL A 303 13.61 0.64 15.31
CA VAL A 303 14.69 0.11 14.47
C VAL A 303 14.56 0.68 13.08
N ARG A 304 15.62 1.31 12.57
CA ARG A 304 15.70 1.82 11.19
C ARG A 304 16.95 1.28 10.52
N VAL A 305 16.82 0.87 9.27
CA VAL A 305 17.91 0.43 8.41
C VAL A 305 17.73 0.99 7.00
N ALA A 306 18.83 1.08 6.27
CA ALA A 306 18.81 1.52 4.88
C ALA A 306 19.79 0.69 4.06
N GLY A 307 19.44 0.44 2.81
CA GLY A 307 20.28 -0.19 1.81
C GLY A 307 20.14 0.50 0.47
N ALA A 308 21.13 0.32 -0.40
CA ALA A 308 21.07 0.82 -1.77
C ALA A 308 21.71 -0.19 -2.71
N GLY A 309 21.20 -0.25 -3.94
CA GLY A 309 21.73 -1.16 -4.95
C GLY A 309 21.21 -0.88 -6.34
N ALA A 310 21.82 -1.51 -7.32
CA ALA A 310 21.26 -1.57 -8.66
C ALA A 310 19.96 -2.40 -8.63
N ALA A 311 18.93 -1.93 -9.32
CA ALA A 311 17.66 -2.62 -9.45
C ALA A 311 17.16 -2.56 -10.90
N GLY A 312 18.02 -2.98 -11.85
CA GLY A 312 17.70 -2.98 -13.28
C GLY A 312 16.54 -3.89 -13.67
N ASN A 313 16.13 -4.79 -12.78
CA ASN A 313 14.96 -5.64 -12.94
C ASN A 313 14.30 -5.94 -11.57
N LEU A 314 13.10 -6.55 -11.60
CA LEU A 314 12.34 -6.85 -10.39
C LEU A 314 13.03 -7.87 -9.46
N ALA A 315 13.83 -8.78 -10.00
CA ALA A 315 14.56 -9.77 -9.19
C ALA A 315 15.65 -9.10 -8.33
N GLN A 316 16.39 -8.16 -8.92
CA GLN A 316 17.39 -7.35 -8.21
C GLN A 316 16.75 -6.46 -7.16
N ALA A 317 15.63 -5.81 -7.48
CA ALA A 317 14.87 -5.00 -6.53
C ALA A 317 14.41 -5.84 -5.33
N ARG A 318 13.86 -7.04 -5.56
CA ARG A 318 13.48 -7.97 -4.49
C ARG A 318 14.69 -8.44 -3.66
N ALA A 319 15.83 -8.66 -4.30
CA ALA A 319 17.05 -9.03 -3.57
C ALA A 319 17.46 -7.93 -2.59
N LEU A 320 17.48 -6.66 -3.03
CA LEU A 320 17.73 -5.52 -2.15
C LEU A 320 16.74 -5.49 -0.97
N GLY A 321 15.45 -5.78 -1.22
CA GLY A 321 14.44 -5.84 -0.17
C GLY A 321 14.72 -6.93 0.86
N ARG A 322 15.13 -8.13 0.43
CA ARG A 322 15.53 -9.22 1.33
C ARG A 322 16.75 -8.85 2.18
N ASP A 323 17.76 -8.25 1.56
CA ASP A 323 18.97 -7.83 2.28
C ASP A 323 18.64 -6.80 3.37
N VAL A 324 17.79 -5.82 3.08
CA VAL A 324 17.33 -4.82 4.06
C VAL A 324 16.49 -5.47 5.18
N ALA A 325 15.66 -6.47 4.86
CA ALA A 325 14.92 -7.21 5.88
C ALA A 325 15.85 -8.00 6.84
N LEU A 326 16.91 -8.61 6.31
CA LEU A 326 17.93 -9.27 7.13
C LEU A 326 18.64 -8.27 8.05
N GLN A 327 18.96 -7.06 7.56
CA GLN A 327 19.53 -6.00 8.38
C GLN A 327 18.57 -5.57 9.50
N LEU A 328 17.24 -5.46 9.21
CA LEU A 328 16.24 -5.18 10.25
C LEU A 328 16.26 -6.25 11.36
N CYS A 329 16.30 -7.53 10.97
CA CYS A 329 16.36 -8.63 11.94
C CYS A 329 17.66 -8.57 12.76
N ALA A 330 18.80 -8.33 12.13
CA ALA A 330 20.09 -8.18 12.81
C ALA A 330 20.11 -7.00 13.78
N ALA A 331 19.36 -5.94 13.48
CA ALA A 331 19.17 -4.76 14.35
C ALA A 331 18.11 -4.96 15.45
N GLY A 332 17.51 -6.16 15.54
CA GLY A 332 16.57 -6.52 16.63
C GLY A 332 15.08 -6.49 16.27
N ALA A 333 14.73 -6.29 15.00
CA ALA A 333 13.35 -6.47 14.56
C ALA A 333 12.95 -7.97 14.59
N VAL A 334 11.67 -8.21 14.92
CA VAL A 334 11.15 -9.59 15.05
C VAL A 334 10.21 -9.87 13.89
N ARG A 335 10.43 -11.00 13.21
CA ARG A 335 9.51 -11.50 12.18
C ARG A 335 8.19 -11.92 12.83
N SER A 336 7.06 -11.62 12.18
CA SER A 336 5.79 -12.23 12.58
C SER A 336 5.85 -13.72 12.29
N GLN A 337 5.48 -14.54 13.28
CA GLN A 337 5.18 -15.95 13.00
C GLN A 337 3.84 -15.97 12.24
N ALA A 338 3.83 -16.57 11.05
CA ALA A 338 2.66 -16.69 10.17
C ALA A 338 1.60 -17.60 10.77
#